data_11d4e1a26a89859650029c97861c9572
#
_entry.id   11d4e1a26a89859650029c97861c9572
#
_cell.length_a   1.000
_cell.length_b   1.000
_cell.length_c   1.000
_cell.angle_alpha   90.00
_cell.angle_beta   90.00
_cell.angle_gamma   90.00
#
_symmetry.space_group_name_H-M   'P 1'
#
loop_
_entity.id
_entity.type
_entity.pdbx_description
1 polymer ?
#
loop_
_entity_poly.entity_id
_entity_poly.type
_entity_poly.pdbx_seq_one_letter_code
_entity_poly.pdbx_strand_id
1 'polypeptide(L)'
;MIQITIITLICCLLFGVPIAFAIGIAGTAGLYFGSTAPMFMVVKQFFEGINSFSYMAIPLFILAGAIMGKGGISKRIVNFASAILSWLRGGTAITTVGASMIFAAVSGSGAATISAIGGITVPEMLKKGYSRGFTAAISAGAGSLGPIIPPSVDMIVFGCITGFSISRLFVGGIIPGFIIGLSLMIYCYIYAKKRNIDYGGKFRGKVVWAAFKDSIWALLMPIIIIGGVMGGAFTATEAGAVACVYGLIVSVFVYKSMSFKDFINVLRSASVNMAMVMMIIGFSSIFSYIFALEGMGQKIVDFMLSITTSPTGLFFLVIAFMVVIGCFMESLAALPIILPIIYPMFASLGVNLNQLGVVFALSTVLGGLTPPVGIYLFLSMNLTGSKMRDTVLPHMLIVIGIMLLVIVLCILLPIPQFLPDLVFGAAT
;
A
#
# COMPACT_ATOMS: atom_id res chain seq x y z
N MET A 1 -10.27 -4.37 30.82
CA MET A 1 -9.55 -5.05 29.72
C MET A 1 -8.71 -4.09 28.88
N ILE A 2 -9.31 -3.09 28.26
CA ILE A 2 -8.64 -2.20 27.29
C ILE A 2 -7.41 -1.50 27.83
N GLN A 3 -7.46 -0.95 29.04
CA GLN A 3 -6.31 -0.28 29.66
C GLN A 3 -5.09 -1.22 29.75
N ILE A 4 -5.30 -2.47 30.19
CA ILE A 4 -4.24 -3.47 30.26
C ILE A 4 -3.71 -3.78 28.85
N THR A 5 -4.59 -3.98 27.89
CA THR A 5 -4.22 -4.24 26.49
C THR A 5 -3.37 -3.11 25.92
N ILE A 6 -3.81 -1.85 26.07
CA ILE A 6 -3.10 -0.68 25.54
C ILE A 6 -1.74 -0.48 26.24
N ILE A 7 -1.70 -0.57 27.57
CA ILE A 7 -0.46 -0.43 28.33
C ILE A 7 0.54 -1.52 27.91
N THR A 8 0.09 -2.78 27.84
CA THR A 8 0.95 -3.90 27.44
C THR A 8 1.45 -3.71 26.00
N LEU A 9 0.59 -3.24 25.09
CA LEU A 9 0.99 -2.95 23.70
C LEU A 9 2.09 -1.89 23.65
N ILE A 10 1.89 -0.77 24.34
CA ILE A 10 2.87 0.31 24.40
C ILE A 10 4.18 -0.18 25.02
N CYS A 11 4.13 -0.91 26.12
CA CYS A 11 5.32 -1.50 26.74
C CYS A 11 6.06 -2.43 25.76
N CYS A 12 5.37 -3.35 25.09
CA CYS A 12 5.98 -4.26 24.11
C CYS A 12 6.66 -3.47 22.97
N LEU A 13 6.01 -2.42 22.45
CA LEU A 13 6.59 -1.60 21.40
C LEU A 13 7.82 -0.82 21.88
N LEU A 14 7.80 -0.27 23.09
CA LEU A 14 8.96 0.42 23.68
C LEU A 14 10.15 -0.52 23.91
N PHE A 15 9.90 -1.79 24.24
CA PHE A 15 10.95 -2.82 24.34
C PHE A 15 11.39 -3.39 22.99
N GLY A 16 10.86 -2.89 21.87
CA GLY A 16 11.25 -3.33 20.54
C GLY A 16 10.70 -4.70 20.11
N VAL A 17 9.64 -5.18 20.76
CA VAL A 17 8.96 -6.41 20.36
C VAL A 17 8.33 -6.22 18.98
N PRO A 18 8.55 -7.14 18.02
CA PRO A 18 7.91 -7.04 16.69
C PRO A 18 6.39 -6.93 16.81
N ILE A 19 5.80 -6.04 16.01
CA ILE A 19 4.40 -5.60 16.16
C ILE A 19 3.38 -6.76 16.18
N ALA A 20 3.60 -7.79 15.38
CA ALA A 20 2.74 -8.97 15.34
C ALA A 20 2.65 -9.64 16.72
N PHE A 21 3.80 -9.85 17.37
CA PHE A 21 3.86 -10.43 18.71
C PHE A 21 3.37 -9.45 19.78
N ALA A 22 3.68 -8.16 19.63
CA ALA A 22 3.22 -7.13 20.57
C ALA A 22 1.68 -7.10 20.65
N ILE A 23 0.99 -7.16 19.50
CA ILE A 23 -0.47 -7.25 19.43
C ILE A 23 -0.96 -8.54 20.10
N GLY A 24 -0.35 -9.68 19.81
CA GLY A 24 -0.74 -10.98 20.39
C GLY A 24 -0.57 -11.01 21.91
N ILE A 25 0.58 -10.56 22.43
CA ILE A 25 0.86 -10.47 23.86
C ILE A 25 -0.13 -9.52 24.55
N ALA A 26 -0.35 -8.34 23.98
CA ALA A 26 -1.24 -7.34 24.55
C ALA A 26 -2.70 -7.82 24.58
N GLY A 27 -3.20 -8.43 23.52
CA GLY A 27 -4.54 -9.02 23.48
C GLY A 27 -4.69 -10.16 24.49
N THR A 28 -3.70 -11.03 24.58
CA THR A 28 -3.68 -12.14 25.55
C THR A 28 -3.67 -11.62 26.99
N ALA A 29 -2.81 -10.65 27.31
CA ALA A 29 -2.75 -10.03 28.62
C ALA A 29 -4.06 -9.32 28.99
N GLY A 30 -4.67 -8.60 28.05
CA GLY A 30 -5.97 -7.96 28.24
C GLY A 30 -7.09 -8.93 28.59
N LEU A 31 -7.14 -10.08 27.93
CA LEU A 31 -8.11 -11.14 28.24
C LEU A 31 -7.80 -11.84 29.58
N TYR A 32 -6.52 -12.17 29.83
CA TYR A 32 -6.13 -12.90 31.04
C TYR A 32 -6.35 -12.11 32.34
N PHE A 33 -5.90 -10.85 32.34
CA PHE A 33 -5.97 -10.02 33.54
C PHE A 33 -7.24 -9.18 33.67
N GLY A 34 -7.97 -8.99 32.55
CA GLY A 34 -9.07 -8.04 32.50
C GLY A 34 -10.45 -8.67 32.30
N SER A 35 -10.55 -9.98 32.10
CA SER A 35 -11.84 -10.65 31.85
C SER A 35 -11.94 -12.01 32.52
N THR A 36 -13.16 -12.53 32.62
CA THR A 36 -13.45 -13.92 33.01
C THR A 36 -13.55 -14.85 31.78
N ALA A 37 -13.25 -14.34 30.57
CA ALA A 37 -13.31 -15.14 29.37
C ALA A 37 -12.24 -16.25 29.40
N PRO A 38 -12.58 -17.47 28.95
CA PRO A 38 -11.62 -18.56 28.94
C PRO A 38 -10.48 -18.26 27.96
N MET A 39 -9.25 -18.61 28.34
CA MET A 39 -8.05 -18.37 27.50
C MET A 39 -8.11 -19.06 26.13
N PHE A 40 -8.96 -20.08 25.99
CA PHE A 40 -9.25 -20.68 24.69
C PHE A 40 -9.75 -19.64 23.66
N MET A 41 -10.37 -18.54 24.09
CA MET A 41 -10.85 -17.48 23.21
C MET A 41 -9.71 -16.81 22.44
N VAL A 42 -8.49 -16.74 23.00
CA VAL A 42 -7.30 -16.21 22.29
C VAL A 42 -7.02 -17.03 21.05
N VAL A 43 -6.96 -18.35 21.21
CA VAL A 43 -6.70 -19.30 20.11
C VAL A 43 -7.87 -19.28 19.10
N LYS A 44 -9.09 -19.31 19.60
CA LYS A 44 -10.29 -19.28 18.77
C LYS A 44 -10.34 -18.03 17.90
N GLN A 45 -10.19 -16.84 18.48
CA GLN A 45 -10.23 -15.58 17.77
C GLN A 45 -9.09 -15.45 16.76
N PHE A 46 -7.88 -15.93 17.10
CA PHE A 46 -6.76 -15.94 16.17
C PHE A 46 -7.08 -16.75 14.91
N PHE A 47 -7.56 -18.00 15.08
CA PHE A 47 -7.87 -18.85 13.93
C PHE A 47 -9.09 -18.37 13.13
N GLU A 48 -10.14 -17.91 13.81
CA GLU A 48 -11.30 -17.31 13.13
C GLU A 48 -10.90 -16.07 12.32
N GLY A 49 -9.97 -15.25 12.85
CA GLY A 49 -9.49 -14.05 12.20
C GLY A 49 -8.75 -14.29 10.89
N ILE A 50 -8.13 -15.45 10.71
CA ILE A 50 -7.40 -15.79 9.48
C ILE A 50 -8.13 -16.79 8.59
N ASN A 51 -9.20 -17.40 9.08
CA ASN A 51 -9.94 -18.46 8.39
C ASN A 51 -10.95 -17.87 7.40
N SER A 52 -10.44 -17.17 6.39
CA SER A 52 -11.27 -16.67 5.27
C SER A 52 -10.55 -16.90 3.95
N PHE A 53 -11.31 -17.39 2.97
CA PHE A 53 -10.78 -17.62 1.61
C PHE A 53 -10.22 -16.33 0.98
N SER A 54 -10.86 -15.20 1.25
CA SER A 54 -10.44 -13.92 0.69
C SER A 54 -9.07 -13.46 1.22
N TYR A 55 -8.70 -13.83 2.45
CA TYR A 55 -7.36 -13.52 2.97
C TYR A 55 -6.23 -14.25 2.25
N MET A 56 -6.51 -15.37 1.55
CA MET A 56 -5.50 -16.04 0.73
C MET A 56 -4.96 -15.18 -0.41
N ALA A 57 -5.70 -14.15 -0.84
CA ALA A 57 -5.22 -13.19 -1.83
C ALA A 57 -3.95 -12.46 -1.35
N ILE A 58 -3.83 -12.15 -0.06
CA ILE A 58 -2.70 -11.41 0.51
C ILE A 58 -1.38 -12.17 0.32
N PRO A 59 -1.22 -13.42 0.81
CA PRO A 59 -0.02 -14.22 0.55
C PRO A 59 0.31 -14.36 -0.93
N LEU A 60 -0.70 -14.58 -1.76
CA LEU A 60 -0.50 -14.76 -3.20
C LEU A 60 0.05 -13.49 -3.88
N PHE A 61 -0.49 -12.30 -3.58
CA PHE A 61 0.05 -11.06 -4.13
C PHE A 61 1.44 -10.71 -3.58
N ILE A 62 1.72 -11.00 -2.29
CA ILE A 62 3.06 -10.84 -1.72
C ILE A 62 4.06 -11.74 -2.47
N LEU A 63 3.69 -13.00 -2.73
CA LEU A 63 4.53 -13.92 -3.48
C LEU A 63 4.71 -13.46 -4.94
N ALA A 64 3.64 -13.07 -5.62
CA ALA A 64 3.70 -12.56 -6.98
C ALA A 64 4.65 -11.36 -7.08
N GLY A 65 4.52 -10.37 -6.19
CA GLY A 65 5.40 -9.20 -6.11
C GLY A 65 6.87 -9.58 -5.88
N ALA A 66 7.14 -10.55 -5.00
CA ALA A 66 8.50 -11.04 -4.72
C ALA A 66 9.11 -11.78 -5.93
N ILE A 67 8.34 -12.66 -6.60
CA ILE A 67 8.75 -13.33 -7.84
C ILE A 67 9.12 -12.29 -8.90
N MET A 68 8.31 -11.28 -9.07
CA MET A 68 8.50 -10.28 -10.11
C MET A 68 9.64 -9.31 -9.81
N GLY A 69 9.82 -8.96 -8.54
CA GLY A 69 10.96 -8.15 -8.10
C GLY A 69 12.30 -8.81 -8.44
N LYS A 70 12.41 -10.13 -8.22
CA LYS A 70 13.63 -10.90 -8.49
C LYS A 70 13.71 -11.42 -9.92
N GLY A 71 12.57 -11.66 -10.56
CA GLY A 71 12.42 -12.27 -11.90
C GLY A 71 12.77 -11.35 -13.08
N GLY A 72 13.40 -10.18 -12.83
CA GLY A 72 13.84 -9.26 -13.88
C GLY A 72 12.72 -8.45 -14.54
N ILE A 73 11.49 -8.57 -14.04
CA ILE A 73 10.31 -7.84 -14.52
C ILE A 73 10.44 -6.35 -14.20
N SER A 74 10.84 -5.99 -12.97
CA SER A 74 11.06 -4.61 -12.55
C SER A 74 12.05 -3.86 -13.43
N LYS A 75 13.17 -4.51 -13.81
CA LYS A 75 14.17 -3.91 -14.70
C LYS A 75 13.57 -3.56 -16.08
N ARG A 76 12.74 -4.45 -16.63
CA ARG A 76 12.09 -4.22 -17.93
C ARG A 76 11.04 -3.13 -17.88
N ILE A 77 10.28 -3.08 -16.79
CA ILE A 77 9.33 -1.98 -16.54
C ILE A 77 10.08 -0.63 -16.46
N VAL A 78 11.20 -0.57 -15.73
CA VAL A 78 12.03 0.66 -15.67
C VAL A 78 12.57 1.02 -17.06
N ASN A 79 13.09 0.05 -17.82
CA ASN A 79 13.59 0.30 -19.17
C ASN A 79 12.50 0.83 -20.11
N PHE A 80 11.32 0.26 -20.05
CA PHE A 80 10.17 0.72 -20.84
C PHE A 80 9.71 2.12 -20.45
N ALA A 81 9.52 2.37 -19.15
CA ALA A 81 9.19 3.70 -18.65
C ALA A 81 10.26 4.73 -19.02
N SER A 82 11.54 4.37 -18.92
CA SER A 82 12.67 5.21 -19.33
C SER A 82 12.63 5.52 -20.83
N ALA A 83 12.36 4.54 -21.67
CA ALA A 83 12.27 4.74 -23.12
C ALA A 83 11.18 5.76 -23.49
N ILE A 84 10.06 5.78 -22.76
CA ILE A 84 8.94 6.70 -22.99
C ILE A 84 9.16 8.07 -22.34
N LEU A 85 9.78 8.14 -21.16
CA LEU A 85 9.75 9.34 -20.31
C LEU A 85 11.10 10.07 -20.21
N SER A 86 12.22 9.41 -20.53
CA SER A 86 13.55 9.98 -20.32
C SER A 86 13.91 11.15 -21.25
N TRP A 87 13.15 11.39 -22.30
CA TRP A 87 13.33 12.55 -23.18
C TRP A 87 12.79 13.85 -22.56
N LEU A 88 11.92 13.73 -21.57
CA LEU A 88 11.43 14.87 -20.81
C LEU A 88 12.53 15.43 -19.91
N ARG A 89 12.45 16.72 -19.60
CA ARG A 89 13.32 17.31 -18.57
C ARG A 89 12.91 16.71 -17.20
N GLY A 90 13.92 16.23 -16.45
CA GLY A 90 13.62 15.45 -15.25
C GLY A 90 13.24 14.00 -15.53
N GLY A 91 13.55 13.52 -16.73
CA GLY A 91 13.10 12.23 -17.24
C GLY A 91 13.48 11.04 -16.36
N THR A 92 14.61 11.08 -15.67
CA THR A 92 15.03 10.00 -14.75
C THR A 92 14.10 9.92 -13.51
N ALA A 93 13.78 11.07 -12.90
CA ALA A 93 12.86 11.11 -11.77
C ALA A 93 11.42 10.80 -12.20
N ILE A 94 10.98 11.31 -13.36
CA ILE A 94 9.67 10.99 -13.96
C ILE A 94 9.57 9.49 -14.27
N THR A 95 10.65 8.87 -14.78
CA THR A 95 10.74 7.42 -15.00
C THR A 95 10.56 6.64 -13.70
N THR A 96 11.14 7.10 -12.59
CA THR A 96 10.96 6.46 -11.28
C THR A 96 9.47 6.40 -10.91
N VAL A 97 8.74 7.51 -11.07
CA VAL A 97 7.30 7.55 -10.79
C VAL A 97 6.52 6.65 -11.76
N GLY A 98 6.76 6.78 -13.08
CA GLY A 98 6.05 5.99 -14.09
C GLY A 98 6.30 4.49 -13.96
N ALA A 99 7.54 4.09 -13.72
CA ALA A 99 7.89 2.69 -13.46
C ALA A 99 7.23 2.17 -12.18
N SER A 100 7.17 3.01 -11.12
CA SER A 100 6.48 2.65 -9.88
C SER A 100 4.99 2.50 -10.08
N MET A 101 4.32 3.34 -10.89
CA MET A 101 2.90 3.17 -11.22
C MET A 101 2.62 1.82 -11.90
N ILE A 102 3.46 1.45 -12.88
CA ILE A 102 3.31 0.16 -13.59
C ILE A 102 3.61 -1.01 -12.64
N PHE A 103 4.67 -0.92 -11.84
CA PHE A 103 5.06 -1.98 -10.91
C PHE A 103 4.08 -2.10 -9.73
N ALA A 104 3.50 -1.00 -9.27
CA ALA A 104 2.42 -0.97 -8.28
C ALA A 104 1.25 -1.84 -8.71
N ALA A 105 0.85 -1.75 -9.98
CA ALA A 105 -0.22 -2.55 -10.58
C ALA A 105 0.07 -4.07 -10.61
N VAL A 106 1.12 -4.49 -9.96
CA VAL A 106 1.51 -5.90 -9.84
C VAL A 106 1.86 -6.29 -8.42
N SER A 107 2.62 -5.42 -7.71
CA SER A 107 3.18 -5.75 -6.39
C SER A 107 2.18 -5.55 -5.25
N GLY A 108 1.28 -4.60 -5.37
CA GLY A 108 0.32 -4.23 -4.32
C GLY A 108 0.95 -3.71 -3.02
N SER A 109 2.28 -3.50 -2.99
CA SER A 109 3.05 -3.15 -1.78
C SER A 109 3.98 -1.97 -2.02
N GLY A 110 3.91 -0.98 -1.13
CA GLY A 110 4.78 0.20 -1.20
C GLY A 110 6.25 -0.14 -0.94
N ALA A 111 6.53 -0.94 0.06
CA ALA A 111 7.88 -1.37 0.40
C ALA A 111 8.53 -2.18 -0.74
N ALA A 112 7.78 -3.08 -1.37
CA ALA A 112 8.24 -3.85 -2.52
C ALA A 112 8.53 -2.92 -3.71
N THR A 113 7.66 -1.93 -3.97
CA THR A 113 7.84 -0.96 -5.07
C THR A 113 9.08 -0.07 -4.83
N ILE A 114 9.27 0.45 -3.61
CA ILE A 114 10.46 1.23 -3.25
C ILE A 114 11.72 0.40 -3.48
N SER A 115 11.75 -0.82 -3.00
CA SER A 115 12.93 -1.69 -3.09
C SER A 115 13.24 -2.07 -4.54
N ALA A 116 12.23 -2.49 -5.31
CA ALA A 116 12.42 -2.98 -6.67
C ALA A 116 12.74 -1.87 -7.67
N ILE A 117 11.98 -0.77 -7.64
CA ILE A 117 12.15 0.34 -8.58
C ILE A 117 13.22 1.32 -8.08
N GLY A 118 13.16 1.68 -6.80
CA GLY A 118 14.16 2.57 -6.19
C GLY A 118 15.57 1.98 -6.24
N GLY A 119 15.72 0.66 -6.02
CA GLY A 119 17.01 -0.01 -6.16
C GLY A 119 17.68 0.19 -7.52
N ILE A 120 16.89 0.34 -8.58
CA ILE A 120 17.38 0.60 -9.96
C ILE A 120 17.53 2.09 -10.22
N THR A 121 16.54 2.90 -9.87
CA THR A 121 16.44 4.30 -10.31
C THR A 121 17.15 5.28 -9.39
N VAL A 122 17.30 4.99 -8.09
CA VAL A 122 17.99 5.86 -7.13
C VAL A 122 19.46 6.10 -7.53
N PRO A 123 20.28 5.07 -7.84
CA PRO A 123 21.65 5.30 -8.29
C PRO A 123 21.73 6.15 -9.57
N GLU A 124 20.77 6.00 -10.49
CA GLU A 124 20.73 6.78 -11.72
C GLU A 124 20.34 8.23 -11.46
N MET A 125 19.37 8.50 -10.59
CA MET A 125 19.01 9.85 -10.18
C MET A 125 20.21 10.58 -9.54
N LEU A 126 20.90 9.93 -8.62
CA LEU A 126 22.08 10.51 -7.98
C LEU A 126 23.20 10.84 -8.98
N LYS A 127 23.45 9.97 -9.97
CA LYS A 127 24.40 10.22 -11.08
C LYS A 127 23.99 11.41 -11.95
N LYS A 128 22.68 11.68 -12.10
CA LYS A 128 22.15 12.82 -12.86
C LYS A 128 22.12 14.14 -12.07
N GLY A 129 22.64 14.15 -10.85
CA GLY A 129 22.77 15.34 -10.01
C GLY A 129 21.56 15.68 -9.14
N TYR A 130 20.63 14.74 -8.96
CA TYR A 130 19.54 14.92 -7.99
C TYR A 130 20.10 14.87 -6.56
N SER A 131 19.58 15.72 -5.68
CA SER A 131 19.95 15.66 -4.26
C SER A 131 19.43 14.36 -3.62
N ARG A 132 20.15 13.84 -2.61
CA ARG A 132 19.75 12.63 -1.88
C ARG A 132 18.36 12.78 -1.26
N GLY A 133 18.07 13.95 -0.68
CA GLY A 133 16.79 14.24 -0.06
C GLY A 133 15.62 14.23 -1.05
N PHE A 134 15.78 14.87 -2.22
CA PHE A 134 14.77 14.81 -3.28
C PHE A 134 14.56 13.39 -3.80
N THR A 135 15.67 12.67 -4.05
CA THR A 135 15.61 11.29 -4.53
C THR A 135 14.89 10.38 -3.54
N ALA A 136 15.16 10.55 -2.23
CA ALA A 136 14.43 9.82 -1.18
C ALA A 136 12.94 10.15 -1.16
N ALA A 137 12.58 11.43 -1.20
CA ALA A 137 11.19 11.87 -1.17
C ALA A 137 10.39 11.35 -2.38
N ILE A 138 10.98 11.43 -3.59
CA ILE A 138 10.33 10.93 -4.81
C ILE A 138 10.25 9.40 -4.79
N SER A 139 11.30 8.70 -4.35
CA SER A 139 11.28 7.23 -4.24
C SER A 139 10.22 6.76 -3.25
N ALA A 140 10.06 7.44 -2.10
CA ALA A 140 9.01 7.16 -1.13
C ALA A 140 7.61 7.44 -1.70
N GLY A 141 7.42 8.63 -2.29
CA GLY A 141 6.12 9.01 -2.89
C GLY A 141 5.73 8.13 -4.08
N ALA A 142 6.69 7.75 -4.93
CA ALA A 142 6.44 6.84 -6.04
C ALA A 142 6.14 5.41 -5.54
N GLY A 143 6.85 4.96 -4.52
CA GLY A 143 6.61 3.66 -3.90
C GLY A 143 5.26 3.57 -3.20
N SER A 144 4.80 4.67 -2.60
CA SER A 144 3.50 4.75 -1.94
C SER A 144 2.31 4.49 -2.87
N LEU A 145 2.51 4.51 -4.20
CA LEU A 145 1.50 4.12 -5.18
C LEU A 145 1.20 2.61 -5.13
N GLY A 146 2.10 1.77 -4.57
CA GLY A 146 1.92 0.31 -4.46
C GLY A 146 0.61 -0.10 -3.81
N PRO A 147 0.29 0.34 -2.59
CA PRO A 147 -0.97 0.02 -1.94
C PRO A 147 -2.18 0.82 -2.45
N ILE A 148 -2.03 1.70 -3.43
CA ILE A 148 -3.11 2.52 -3.98
C ILE A 148 -3.56 2.01 -5.35
N ILE A 149 -2.60 1.80 -6.28
CA ILE A 149 -2.89 1.27 -7.62
C ILE A 149 -3.12 -0.23 -7.51
N PRO A 150 -4.27 -0.75 -7.99
CA PRO A 150 -4.60 -2.17 -7.85
C PRO A 150 -3.65 -3.09 -8.63
N PRO A 151 -3.42 -4.33 -8.13
CA PRO A 151 -4.01 -4.89 -6.91
C PRO A 151 -3.37 -4.31 -5.63
N SER A 152 -4.17 -4.00 -4.64
CA SER A 152 -3.73 -3.41 -3.37
C SER A 152 -4.02 -4.35 -2.21
N VAL A 153 -2.99 -4.66 -1.43
CA VAL A 153 -3.14 -5.52 -0.23
C VAL A 153 -4.00 -4.83 0.83
N ASP A 154 -3.88 -3.51 0.97
CA ASP A 154 -4.69 -2.72 1.92
C ASP A 154 -6.18 -2.78 1.57
N MET A 155 -6.52 -2.69 0.28
CA MET A 155 -7.90 -2.82 -0.20
C MET A 155 -8.46 -4.24 -0.04
N ILE A 156 -7.61 -5.27 -0.16
CA ILE A 156 -8.00 -6.66 0.15
C ILE A 156 -8.34 -6.78 1.62
N VAL A 157 -7.50 -6.29 2.53
CA VAL A 157 -7.75 -6.30 3.97
C VAL A 157 -9.05 -5.56 4.30
N PHE A 158 -9.27 -4.38 3.71
CA PHE A 158 -10.51 -3.62 3.88
C PHE A 158 -11.74 -4.45 3.44
N GLY A 159 -11.70 -5.00 2.23
CA GLY A 159 -12.80 -5.81 1.70
C GLY A 159 -13.08 -7.06 2.50
N CYS A 160 -12.03 -7.74 3.01
CA CYS A 160 -12.18 -8.93 3.86
C CYS A 160 -12.86 -8.61 5.21
N ILE A 161 -12.52 -7.47 5.82
CA ILE A 161 -13.07 -7.07 7.13
C ILE A 161 -14.51 -6.57 7.00
N THR A 162 -14.80 -5.78 5.96
CA THR A 162 -16.11 -5.14 5.77
C THR A 162 -17.11 -5.98 4.99
N GLY A 163 -16.65 -7.02 4.31
CA GLY A 163 -17.45 -7.79 3.35
C GLY A 163 -17.71 -7.05 2.03
N PHE A 164 -17.09 -5.87 1.84
CA PHE A 164 -17.26 -5.10 0.61
C PHE A 164 -16.47 -5.67 -0.56
N SER A 165 -16.96 -5.47 -1.78
CA SER A 165 -16.34 -6.01 -3.00
C SER A 165 -14.93 -5.50 -3.22
N ILE A 166 -13.93 -6.40 -3.15
CA ILE A 166 -12.52 -6.10 -3.40
C ILE A 166 -12.33 -5.60 -4.85
N SER A 167 -13.07 -6.14 -5.80
CA SER A 167 -13.03 -5.70 -7.20
C SER A 167 -13.45 -4.23 -7.36
N ARG A 168 -14.49 -3.79 -6.64
CA ARG A 168 -14.89 -2.37 -6.65
C ARG A 168 -13.84 -1.48 -6.02
N LEU A 169 -13.23 -1.89 -4.90
CA LEU A 169 -12.13 -1.16 -4.26
C LEU A 169 -10.94 -1.01 -5.20
N PHE A 170 -10.56 -2.07 -5.89
CA PHE A 170 -9.46 -2.03 -6.86
C PHE A 170 -9.70 -0.98 -7.93
N VAL A 171 -10.88 -1.01 -8.55
CA VAL A 171 -11.23 -0.05 -9.60
C VAL A 171 -11.29 1.38 -9.04
N GLY A 172 -11.76 1.56 -7.79
CA GLY A 172 -11.82 2.84 -7.11
C GLY A 172 -10.45 3.49 -6.86
N GLY A 173 -9.40 2.68 -6.67
CA GLY A 173 -8.03 3.14 -6.45
C GLY A 173 -7.29 3.63 -7.70
N ILE A 174 -7.78 3.29 -8.91
CA ILE A 174 -7.09 3.62 -10.17
C ILE A 174 -6.95 5.12 -10.36
N ILE A 175 -8.06 5.85 -10.32
CA ILE A 175 -8.06 7.31 -10.58
C ILE A 175 -7.22 8.07 -9.55
N PRO A 176 -7.40 7.89 -8.22
CA PRO A 176 -6.55 8.53 -7.22
C PRO A 176 -5.06 8.22 -7.41
N GLY A 177 -4.70 6.96 -7.68
CA GLY A 177 -3.33 6.56 -7.95
C GLY A 177 -2.72 7.27 -9.16
N PHE A 178 -3.49 7.40 -10.25
CA PHE A 178 -3.07 8.15 -11.44
C PHE A 178 -2.89 9.64 -11.15
N ILE A 179 -3.80 10.27 -10.42
CA ILE A 179 -3.69 11.70 -10.06
C ILE A 179 -2.44 11.96 -9.24
N ILE A 180 -2.14 11.10 -8.23
CA ILE A 180 -0.93 11.20 -7.42
C ILE A 180 0.31 11.03 -8.30
N GLY A 181 0.34 9.98 -9.14
CA GLY A 181 1.47 9.70 -10.03
C GLY A 181 1.77 10.87 -10.97
N LEU A 182 0.75 11.41 -11.64
CA LEU A 182 0.90 12.58 -12.52
C LEU A 182 1.37 13.82 -11.75
N SER A 183 0.84 14.07 -10.56
CA SER A 183 1.25 15.21 -9.73
C SER A 183 2.72 15.10 -9.30
N LEU A 184 3.18 13.89 -8.95
CA LEU A 184 4.59 13.62 -8.64
C LEU A 184 5.48 13.81 -9.88
N MET A 185 5.04 13.39 -11.07
CA MET A 185 5.78 13.63 -12.33
C MET A 185 5.91 15.12 -12.63
N ILE A 186 4.85 15.90 -12.43
CA ILE A 186 4.87 17.36 -12.58
C ILE A 186 5.87 17.97 -11.58
N TYR A 187 5.86 17.52 -10.34
CA TYR A 187 6.83 17.98 -9.33
C TYR A 187 8.28 17.65 -9.75
N CYS A 188 8.54 16.45 -10.28
CA CYS A 188 9.85 16.05 -10.79
C CYS A 188 10.32 16.98 -11.93
N TYR A 189 9.42 17.29 -12.87
CA TYR A 189 9.71 18.21 -13.97
C TYR A 189 10.07 19.61 -13.47
N ILE A 190 9.26 20.17 -12.56
CA ILE A 190 9.48 21.50 -11.97
C ILE A 190 10.83 21.55 -11.24
N TYR A 191 11.13 20.51 -10.44
CA TYR A 191 12.39 20.43 -9.70
C TYR A 191 13.59 20.41 -10.62
N ALA A 192 13.58 19.55 -11.64
CA ALA A 192 14.68 19.44 -12.61
C ALA A 192 14.86 20.74 -13.40
N LYS A 193 13.75 21.44 -13.72
CA LYS A 193 13.79 22.74 -14.39
C LYS A 193 14.42 23.82 -13.50
N LYS A 194 14.05 23.89 -12.23
CA LYS A 194 14.62 24.90 -11.29
C LYS A 194 16.08 24.66 -10.97
N ARG A 195 16.52 23.41 -10.93
CA ARG A 195 17.91 23.03 -10.62
C ARG A 195 18.84 22.94 -11.83
N ASN A 196 18.30 23.10 -13.03
CA ASN A 196 19.04 22.95 -14.29
C ASN A 196 19.78 21.61 -14.41
N ILE A 197 19.12 20.52 -14.05
CA ILE A 197 19.63 19.15 -14.14
C ILE A 197 18.75 18.29 -15.04
N ASP A 198 19.27 17.14 -15.48
CA ASP A 198 18.57 16.11 -16.23
C ASP A 198 17.75 16.70 -17.41
N TYR A 199 18.48 17.28 -18.38
CA TYR A 199 17.87 18.01 -19.51
C TYR A 199 17.03 17.17 -20.43
N GLY A 200 16.98 15.85 -20.20
CA GLY A 200 16.31 14.92 -21.10
C GLY A 200 17.13 14.60 -22.36
N GLY A 201 16.56 13.78 -23.19
CA GLY A 201 17.18 13.36 -24.45
C GLY A 201 16.28 13.65 -25.65
N LYS A 202 16.62 13.05 -26.79
CA LYS A 202 15.72 13.06 -27.95
C LYS A 202 14.80 11.84 -27.89
N PHE A 203 13.51 12.04 -28.13
CA PHE A 203 12.56 10.94 -28.28
C PHE A 203 12.96 10.06 -29.47
N ARG A 204 13.08 8.76 -29.25
CA ARG A 204 13.48 7.78 -30.27
C ARG A 204 12.45 6.66 -30.32
N GLY A 205 11.49 6.73 -31.24
CA GLY A 205 10.41 5.74 -31.37
C GLY A 205 10.92 4.30 -31.56
N LYS A 206 12.06 4.10 -32.24
CA LYS A 206 12.69 2.77 -32.36
C LYS A 206 13.12 2.19 -31.01
N VAL A 207 13.62 3.02 -30.09
CA VAL A 207 14.02 2.59 -28.74
C VAL A 207 12.79 2.23 -27.92
N VAL A 208 11.73 3.05 -28.02
CA VAL A 208 10.43 2.77 -27.35
C VAL A 208 9.86 1.44 -27.83
N TRP A 209 9.86 1.21 -29.15
CA TRP A 209 9.35 -0.04 -29.71
C TRP A 209 10.16 -1.27 -29.29
N ALA A 210 11.47 -1.14 -29.25
CA ALA A 210 12.35 -2.22 -28.77
C ALA A 210 12.12 -2.52 -27.28
N ALA A 211 12.03 -1.46 -26.44
CA ALA A 211 11.74 -1.60 -25.03
C ALA A 211 10.33 -2.19 -24.77
N PHE A 212 9.34 -1.80 -25.58
CA PHE A 212 7.99 -2.39 -25.52
C PHE A 212 8.03 -3.90 -25.80
N LYS A 213 8.70 -4.33 -26.88
CA LYS A 213 8.83 -5.76 -27.21
C LYS A 213 9.52 -6.56 -26.09
N ASP A 214 10.57 -6.01 -25.46
CA ASP A 214 11.27 -6.68 -24.34
C ASP A 214 10.40 -6.75 -23.08
N SER A 215 9.54 -5.76 -22.85
CA SER A 215 8.71 -5.64 -21.63
C SER A 215 7.29 -6.14 -21.78
N ILE A 216 6.85 -6.59 -22.97
CA ILE A 216 5.44 -6.93 -23.23
C ILE A 216 4.89 -7.96 -22.23
N TRP A 217 5.67 -9.00 -21.90
CA TRP A 217 5.28 -10.00 -20.91
C TRP A 217 5.16 -9.44 -19.50
N ALA A 218 5.99 -8.46 -19.15
CA ALA A 218 5.87 -7.74 -17.89
C ALA A 218 4.63 -6.83 -17.85
N LEU A 219 4.29 -6.19 -18.99
CA LEU A 219 3.16 -5.28 -19.11
C LEU A 219 1.80 -6.00 -19.24
N LEU A 220 1.80 -7.24 -19.71
CA LEU A 220 0.58 -8.05 -19.75
C LEU A 220 0.07 -8.44 -18.36
N MET A 221 0.94 -8.51 -17.37
CA MET A 221 0.58 -8.92 -16.02
C MET A 221 -0.50 -8.03 -15.37
N PRO A 222 -0.31 -6.68 -15.27
CA PRO A 222 -1.37 -5.80 -14.79
C PRO A 222 -2.68 -5.95 -15.56
N ILE A 223 -2.58 -6.13 -16.88
CA ILE A 223 -3.75 -6.28 -17.76
C ILE A 223 -4.50 -7.57 -17.44
N ILE A 224 -3.79 -8.68 -17.24
CA ILE A 224 -4.39 -9.97 -16.87
C ILE A 224 -5.07 -9.88 -15.51
N ILE A 225 -4.40 -9.29 -14.50
CA ILE A 225 -4.93 -9.18 -13.14
C ILE A 225 -6.15 -8.25 -13.13
N ILE A 226 -5.97 -7.00 -13.54
CA ILE A 226 -7.02 -5.98 -13.46
C ILE A 226 -8.16 -6.32 -14.44
N GLY A 227 -7.83 -6.68 -15.67
CA GLY A 227 -8.81 -7.05 -16.68
C GLY A 227 -9.61 -8.30 -16.29
N GLY A 228 -8.96 -9.31 -15.72
CA GLY A 228 -9.63 -10.52 -15.22
C GLY A 228 -10.58 -10.25 -14.05
N VAL A 229 -10.16 -9.40 -13.11
CA VAL A 229 -10.99 -9.01 -11.96
C VAL A 229 -12.15 -8.11 -12.40
N MET A 230 -11.90 -7.11 -13.25
CA MET A 230 -12.95 -6.21 -13.76
C MET A 230 -13.95 -6.93 -14.68
N GLY A 231 -13.45 -7.86 -15.49
CA GLY A 231 -14.29 -8.70 -16.35
C GLY A 231 -15.04 -9.81 -15.63
N GLY A 232 -14.85 -9.96 -14.31
CA GLY A 232 -15.51 -11.01 -13.51
C GLY A 232 -14.99 -12.43 -13.79
N ALA A 233 -13.87 -12.56 -14.54
CA ALA A 233 -13.26 -13.86 -14.84
C ALA A 233 -12.54 -14.46 -13.62
N PHE A 234 -12.04 -13.60 -12.72
CA PHE A 234 -11.29 -13.97 -11.52
C PHE A 234 -11.78 -13.20 -10.30
N THR A 235 -11.85 -13.90 -9.18
CA THR A 235 -11.85 -13.28 -7.85
C THR A 235 -10.47 -12.70 -7.53
N ALA A 236 -10.34 -11.87 -6.51
CA ALA A 236 -9.05 -11.32 -6.09
C ALA A 236 -8.05 -12.45 -5.72
N THR A 237 -8.52 -13.53 -5.09
CA THR A 237 -7.69 -14.67 -4.71
C THR A 237 -7.20 -15.43 -5.94
N GLU A 238 -8.06 -15.72 -6.90
CA GLU A 238 -7.71 -16.38 -8.16
C GLU A 238 -6.74 -15.51 -8.98
N ALA A 239 -6.97 -14.21 -9.03
CA ALA A 239 -6.07 -13.26 -9.70
C ALA A 239 -4.66 -13.28 -9.07
N GLY A 240 -4.56 -13.40 -7.74
CA GLY A 240 -3.29 -13.58 -7.03
C GLY A 240 -2.58 -14.89 -7.41
N ALA A 241 -3.31 -16.00 -7.52
CA ALA A 241 -2.77 -17.29 -7.96
C ALA A 241 -2.28 -17.24 -9.42
N VAL A 242 -3.09 -16.68 -10.32
CA VAL A 242 -2.71 -16.44 -11.72
C VAL A 242 -1.46 -15.56 -11.81
N ALA A 243 -1.37 -14.53 -10.99
CA ALA A 243 -0.21 -13.64 -10.91
C ALA A 243 1.07 -14.41 -10.53
N CYS A 244 1.01 -15.29 -9.53
CA CYS A 244 2.17 -16.11 -9.13
C CYS A 244 2.62 -17.04 -10.26
N VAL A 245 1.69 -17.77 -10.85
CA VAL A 245 1.99 -18.73 -11.93
C VAL A 245 2.55 -18.01 -13.16
N TYR A 246 1.87 -16.95 -13.60
CA TYR A 246 2.32 -16.16 -14.74
C TYR A 246 3.69 -15.51 -14.48
N GLY A 247 3.89 -14.89 -13.32
CA GLY A 247 5.16 -14.29 -12.94
C GLY A 247 6.30 -15.31 -12.92
N LEU A 248 6.05 -16.53 -12.44
CA LEU A 248 7.01 -17.62 -12.44
C LEU A 248 7.36 -18.07 -13.87
N ILE A 249 6.35 -18.32 -14.71
CA ILE A 249 6.53 -18.72 -16.11
C ILE A 249 7.36 -17.67 -16.86
N VAL A 250 7.00 -16.40 -16.73
CA VAL A 250 7.71 -15.31 -17.41
C VAL A 250 9.15 -15.18 -16.89
N SER A 251 9.38 -15.27 -15.59
CA SER A 251 10.71 -15.12 -14.99
C SER A 251 11.65 -16.26 -15.34
N VAL A 252 11.15 -17.51 -15.38
CA VAL A 252 11.98 -18.72 -15.63
C VAL A 252 12.14 -18.98 -17.11
N PHE A 253 11.05 -19.02 -17.87
CA PHE A 253 11.08 -19.51 -19.25
C PHE A 253 11.27 -18.40 -20.30
N VAL A 254 10.63 -17.23 -20.07
CA VAL A 254 10.69 -16.13 -21.03
C VAL A 254 11.94 -15.28 -20.80
N TYR A 255 12.12 -14.78 -19.58
CA TYR A 255 13.23 -13.89 -19.26
C TYR A 255 14.48 -14.60 -18.81
N LYS A 256 14.38 -15.88 -18.43
CA LYS A 256 15.49 -16.71 -17.97
C LYS A 256 16.35 -16.03 -16.89
N SER A 257 15.69 -15.25 -16.04
CA SER A 257 16.32 -14.37 -15.04
C SER A 257 16.23 -14.94 -13.61
N MET A 258 15.58 -16.08 -13.43
CA MET A 258 15.37 -16.73 -12.12
C MET A 258 15.86 -18.15 -12.19
N SER A 259 16.87 -18.50 -11.36
CA SER A 259 17.30 -19.86 -11.14
C SER A 259 16.41 -20.54 -10.10
N PHE A 260 16.50 -21.88 -10.02
CA PHE A 260 15.79 -22.64 -8.97
C PHE A 260 16.20 -22.19 -7.56
N LYS A 261 17.49 -21.86 -7.36
CA LYS A 261 18.01 -21.33 -6.09
C LYS A 261 17.39 -19.97 -5.76
N ASP A 262 17.26 -19.08 -6.76
CA ASP A 262 16.60 -17.79 -6.59
C ASP A 262 15.13 -17.96 -6.22
N PHE A 263 14.43 -18.89 -6.87
CA PHE A 263 13.03 -19.19 -6.54
C PHE A 263 12.85 -19.67 -5.09
N ILE A 264 13.71 -20.58 -4.61
CA ILE A 264 13.66 -21.01 -3.20
C ILE A 264 13.94 -19.84 -2.25
N ASN A 265 14.89 -18.96 -2.57
CA ASN A 265 15.16 -17.77 -1.77
C ASN A 265 13.97 -16.79 -1.76
N VAL A 266 13.29 -16.62 -2.90
CA VAL A 266 12.06 -15.82 -3.00
C VAL A 266 10.96 -16.43 -2.15
N LEU A 267 10.73 -17.73 -2.24
CA LEU A 267 9.75 -18.45 -1.41
C LEU A 267 10.04 -18.24 0.07
N ARG A 268 11.29 -18.40 0.49
CA ARG A 268 11.69 -18.24 1.88
C ARG A 268 11.43 -16.82 2.40
N SER A 269 11.83 -15.79 1.65
CA SER A 269 11.61 -14.41 2.06
C SER A 269 10.14 -14.00 2.01
N ALA A 270 9.41 -14.43 1.00
CA ALA A 270 7.99 -14.19 0.89
C ALA A 270 7.19 -14.87 2.02
N SER A 271 7.53 -16.13 2.36
CA SER A 271 6.88 -16.85 3.47
C SER A 271 7.00 -16.13 4.81
N VAL A 272 8.15 -15.51 5.10
CA VAL A 272 8.33 -14.72 6.33
C VAL A 272 7.42 -13.50 6.32
N ASN A 273 7.37 -12.78 5.21
CA ASN A 273 6.49 -11.60 5.09
C ASN A 273 5.00 -11.99 5.17
N MET A 274 4.61 -13.07 4.50
CA MET A 274 3.25 -13.60 4.57
C MET A 274 2.87 -13.98 6.00
N ALA A 275 3.75 -14.71 6.70
CA ALA A 275 3.52 -15.14 8.07
C ALA A 275 3.34 -13.93 8.99
N MET A 276 4.19 -12.90 8.88
CA MET A 276 4.04 -11.67 9.66
C MET A 276 2.68 -11.00 9.45
N VAL A 277 2.26 -10.84 8.19
CA VAL A 277 0.97 -10.19 7.88
C VAL A 277 -0.20 -11.03 8.41
N MET A 278 -0.19 -12.35 8.17
CA MET A 278 -1.26 -13.23 8.65
C MET A 278 -1.31 -13.29 10.18
N MET A 279 -0.16 -13.26 10.86
CA MET A 279 -0.11 -13.15 12.34
C MET A 279 -0.71 -11.83 12.83
N ILE A 280 -0.41 -10.71 12.18
CA ILE A 280 -1.01 -9.41 12.53
C ILE A 280 -2.53 -9.49 12.40
N ILE A 281 -3.05 -10.01 11.30
CA ILE A 281 -4.50 -10.15 11.08
C ILE A 281 -5.13 -11.05 12.16
N GLY A 282 -4.55 -12.22 12.42
CA GLY A 282 -5.05 -13.15 13.41
C GLY A 282 -5.05 -12.57 14.83
N PHE A 283 -3.96 -11.92 15.24
CA PHE A 283 -3.90 -11.27 16.56
C PHE A 283 -4.78 -10.02 16.66
N SER A 284 -4.98 -9.28 15.56
CA SER A 284 -5.89 -8.13 15.54
C SER A 284 -7.34 -8.54 15.79
N SER A 285 -7.72 -9.77 15.43
CA SER A 285 -9.06 -10.28 15.76
C SER A 285 -9.31 -10.42 17.25
N ILE A 286 -8.25 -10.66 18.05
CA ILE A 286 -8.34 -10.65 19.51
C ILE A 286 -8.64 -9.24 20.03
N PHE A 287 -8.01 -8.21 19.45
CA PHE A 287 -8.32 -6.81 19.76
C PHE A 287 -9.78 -6.48 19.42
N SER A 288 -10.23 -6.86 18.23
CA SER A 288 -11.62 -6.65 17.82
C SER A 288 -12.60 -7.30 18.79
N TYR A 289 -12.29 -8.50 19.30
CA TYR A 289 -13.08 -9.19 20.30
C TYR A 289 -13.10 -8.44 21.64
N ILE A 290 -11.93 -7.96 22.12
CA ILE A 290 -11.82 -7.15 23.35
C ILE A 290 -12.63 -5.86 23.21
N PHE A 291 -12.51 -5.16 22.09
CA PHE A 291 -13.26 -3.94 21.81
C PHE A 291 -14.77 -4.17 21.79
N ALA A 292 -15.21 -5.29 21.22
CA ALA A 292 -16.61 -5.67 21.22
C ALA A 292 -17.14 -5.95 22.64
N LEU A 293 -16.39 -6.70 23.46
CA LEU A 293 -16.77 -7.00 24.85
C LEU A 293 -16.90 -5.73 25.71
N GLU A 294 -16.04 -4.74 25.51
CA GLU A 294 -16.05 -3.47 26.27
C GLU A 294 -17.01 -2.41 25.69
N GLY A 295 -17.68 -2.72 24.58
CA GLY A 295 -18.56 -1.78 23.90
C GLY A 295 -17.82 -0.54 23.37
N MET A 296 -16.52 -0.68 23.07
CA MET A 296 -15.68 0.46 22.69
C MET A 296 -16.08 1.05 21.33
N GLY A 297 -16.61 0.21 20.44
CA GLY A 297 -17.12 0.72 19.15
C GLY A 297 -18.12 1.86 19.38
N GLN A 298 -19.12 1.66 20.25
CA GLN A 298 -20.11 2.69 20.54
C GLN A 298 -19.49 3.91 21.23
N LYS A 299 -18.60 3.74 22.20
CA LYS A 299 -17.94 4.85 22.89
C LYS A 299 -17.11 5.71 21.94
N ILE A 300 -16.41 5.11 20.97
CA ILE A 300 -15.64 5.82 19.96
C ILE A 300 -16.58 6.58 19.00
N VAL A 301 -17.66 5.92 18.58
CA VAL A 301 -18.69 6.54 17.74
C VAL A 301 -19.30 7.75 18.46
N ASP A 302 -19.73 7.59 19.72
CA ASP A 302 -20.32 8.68 20.51
C ASP A 302 -19.34 9.85 20.68
N PHE A 303 -18.06 9.55 20.95
CA PHE A 303 -17.00 10.55 21.03
C PHE A 303 -16.81 11.28 19.70
N MET A 304 -16.75 10.56 18.57
CA MET A 304 -16.59 11.20 17.25
C MET A 304 -17.80 12.03 16.86
N LEU A 305 -19.01 11.53 17.16
CA LEU A 305 -20.26 12.27 16.91
C LEU A 305 -20.42 13.49 17.83
N SER A 306 -19.78 13.49 19.01
CA SER A 306 -19.75 14.67 19.88
C SER A 306 -18.91 15.82 19.29
N ILE A 307 -17.93 15.50 18.43
CA ILE A 307 -17.09 16.49 17.75
C ILE A 307 -17.79 16.99 16.47
N THR A 308 -18.33 16.06 15.67
CA THR A 308 -19.03 16.42 14.43
C THR A 308 -20.02 15.32 14.01
N THR A 309 -21.18 15.74 13.51
CA THR A 309 -22.18 14.86 12.91
C THR A 309 -22.10 14.82 11.39
N SER A 310 -21.27 15.68 10.79
CA SER A 310 -21.08 15.73 9.34
C SER A 310 -20.25 14.53 8.86
N PRO A 311 -20.70 13.74 7.87
CA PRO A 311 -19.91 12.65 7.29
C PRO A 311 -18.52 13.12 6.81
N THR A 312 -18.45 14.29 6.19
CA THR A 312 -17.17 14.89 5.73
C THR A 312 -16.26 15.21 6.91
N GLY A 313 -16.79 15.76 8.01
CA GLY A 313 -16.03 16.04 9.22
C GLY A 313 -15.48 14.77 9.87
N LEU A 314 -16.27 13.70 9.89
CA LEU A 314 -15.85 12.39 10.37
C LEU A 314 -14.73 11.80 9.52
N PHE A 315 -14.77 11.95 8.19
CA PHE A 315 -13.64 11.56 7.33
C PHE A 315 -12.34 12.27 7.72
N PHE A 316 -12.36 13.57 7.94
CA PHE A 316 -11.17 14.33 8.35
C PHE A 316 -10.64 13.88 9.72
N LEU A 317 -11.52 13.59 10.68
CA LEU A 317 -11.14 13.04 11.97
C LEU A 317 -10.43 11.69 11.84
N VAL A 318 -11.02 10.78 11.05
CA VAL A 318 -10.46 9.45 10.79
C VAL A 318 -9.12 9.56 10.08
N ILE A 319 -8.99 10.43 9.07
CA ILE A 319 -7.73 10.64 8.36
C ILE A 319 -6.65 11.12 9.34
N ALA A 320 -6.95 12.12 10.17
CA ALA A 320 -5.99 12.62 11.15
C ALA A 320 -5.52 11.49 12.09
N PHE A 321 -6.45 10.66 12.56
CA PHE A 321 -6.16 9.51 13.39
C PHE A 321 -5.32 8.46 12.66
N MET A 322 -5.70 8.11 11.41
CA MET A 322 -4.98 7.13 10.59
C MET A 322 -3.56 7.59 10.23
N VAL A 323 -3.38 8.89 9.97
CA VAL A 323 -2.05 9.47 9.72
C VAL A 323 -1.17 9.35 10.95
N VAL A 324 -1.69 9.69 12.13
CA VAL A 324 -0.94 9.55 13.39
C VAL A 324 -0.52 8.10 13.62
N ILE A 325 -1.44 7.14 13.48
CA ILE A 325 -1.12 5.72 13.64
C ILE A 325 -0.17 5.23 12.56
N GLY A 326 -0.40 5.60 11.31
CA GLY A 326 0.44 5.22 10.18
C GLY A 326 1.87 5.78 10.25
N CYS A 327 2.12 6.83 11.06
CA CYS A 327 3.49 7.27 11.35
C CYS A 327 4.31 6.21 12.10
N PHE A 328 3.66 5.36 12.91
CA PHE A 328 4.31 4.38 13.77
C PHE A 328 4.13 2.94 13.30
N MET A 329 3.07 2.66 12.56
CA MET A 329 2.68 1.31 12.15
C MET A 329 2.49 1.24 10.63
N GLU A 330 2.83 0.10 10.06
CA GLU A 330 2.50 -0.20 8.65
C GLU A 330 0.98 -0.35 8.48
N SER A 331 0.47 0.00 7.28
CA SER A 331 -0.95 -0.07 6.96
C SER A 331 -1.58 -1.44 7.24
N LEU A 332 -0.85 -2.51 6.92
CA LEU A 332 -1.28 -3.88 7.16
C LEU A 332 -1.46 -4.24 8.65
N ALA A 333 -0.79 -3.51 9.54
CA ALA A 333 -0.97 -3.66 10.98
C ALA A 333 -2.08 -2.75 11.53
N ALA A 334 -2.22 -1.54 10.99
CA ALA A 334 -3.18 -0.55 11.44
C ALA A 334 -4.62 -0.89 11.03
N LEU A 335 -4.84 -1.28 9.76
CA LEU A 335 -6.17 -1.54 9.21
C LEU A 335 -6.98 -2.60 9.99
N PRO A 336 -6.45 -3.79 10.29
CA PRO A 336 -7.21 -4.82 10.98
C PRO A 336 -7.62 -4.46 12.41
N ILE A 337 -6.90 -3.53 13.04
CA ILE A 337 -7.21 -3.05 14.40
C ILE A 337 -8.29 -1.97 14.36
N ILE A 338 -8.15 -1.02 13.44
CA ILE A 338 -8.93 0.22 13.45
C ILE A 338 -10.26 0.04 12.70
N LEU A 339 -10.22 -0.67 11.58
CA LEU A 339 -11.37 -0.77 10.68
C LEU A 339 -12.61 -1.40 11.34
N PRO A 340 -12.52 -2.49 12.13
CA PRO A 340 -13.67 -3.04 12.81
C PRO A 340 -14.36 -2.08 13.79
N ILE A 341 -13.60 -1.09 14.30
CA ILE A 341 -14.09 -0.09 15.24
C ILE A 341 -14.84 1.03 14.51
N ILE A 342 -14.28 1.49 13.39
CA ILE A 342 -14.76 2.70 12.70
C ILE A 342 -15.78 2.36 11.61
N TYR A 343 -15.65 1.20 10.95
CA TYR A 343 -16.53 0.80 9.86
C TYR A 343 -18.03 0.83 10.22
N PRO A 344 -18.50 0.27 11.37
CA PRO A 344 -19.91 0.28 11.71
C PRO A 344 -20.53 1.67 11.78
N MET A 345 -19.75 2.68 12.23
CA MET A 345 -20.17 4.08 12.26
C MET A 345 -20.44 4.62 10.86
N PHE A 346 -19.47 4.46 9.95
CA PHE A 346 -19.65 4.94 8.58
C PHE A 346 -20.76 4.20 7.84
N ALA A 347 -20.93 2.91 8.10
CA ALA A 347 -22.03 2.12 7.55
C ALA A 347 -23.39 2.62 8.04
N SER A 348 -23.54 3.00 9.33
CA SER A 348 -24.77 3.56 9.87
C SER A 348 -25.14 4.93 9.32
N LEU A 349 -24.12 5.68 8.86
CA LEU A 349 -24.31 7.02 8.24
C LEU A 349 -24.55 6.92 6.72
N GLY A 350 -24.65 5.72 6.15
CA GLY A 350 -24.88 5.53 4.72
C GLY A 350 -23.73 6.01 3.82
N VAL A 351 -22.49 6.06 4.36
CA VAL A 351 -21.33 6.47 3.59
C VAL A 351 -20.98 5.38 2.57
N ASN A 352 -20.65 5.80 1.35
CA ASN A 352 -20.24 4.84 0.31
C ASN A 352 -18.96 4.10 0.70
N LEU A 353 -19.03 2.79 0.79
CA LEU A 353 -17.93 1.94 1.25
C LEU A 353 -16.73 1.92 0.31
N ASN A 354 -16.94 2.16 -0.98
CA ASN A 354 -15.84 2.29 -1.92
C ASN A 354 -15.01 3.55 -1.64
N GLN A 355 -15.69 4.66 -1.40
CA GLN A 355 -15.04 5.91 -1.00
C GLN A 355 -14.29 5.73 0.31
N LEU A 356 -14.94 5.12 1.31
CA LEU A 356 -14.34 4.85 2.60
C LEU A 356 -13.05 4.00 2.46
N GLY A 357 -13.11 2.88 1.74
CA GLY A 357 -11.98 1.97 1.58
C GLY A 357 -10.79 2.62 0.87
N VAL A 358 -11.04 3.37 -0.19
CA VAL A 358 -9.97 4.09 -0.91
C VAL A 358 -9.37 5.20 -0.04
N VAL A 359 -10.18 5.99 0.66
CA VAL A 359 -9.71 7.04 1.57
C VAL A 359 -8.91 6.45 2.72
N PHE A 360 -9.33 5.30 3.27
CA PHE A 360 -8.57 4.58 4.30
C PHE A 360 -7.19 4.15 3.79
N ALA A 361 -7.13 3.50 2.62
CA ALA A 361 -5.87 3.09 2.01
C ALA A 361 -4.93 4.29 1.77
N LEU A 362 -5.46 5.39 1.25
CA LEU A 362 -4.70 6.63 1.06
C LEU A 362 -4.17 7.22 2.38
N SER A 363 -4.98 7.17 3.43
CA SER A 363 -4.64 7.77 4.73
C SER A 363 -3.54 6.98 5.45
N THR A 364 -3.59 5.64 5.41
CA THR A 364 -2.54 4.78 5.97
C THR A 364 -1.23 4.97 5.24
N VAL A 365 -1.28 5.05 3.91
CA VAL A 365 -0.11 5.31 3.05
C VAL A 365 0.50 6.67 3.36
N LEU A 366 -0.33 7.70 3.56
CA LEU A 366 0.12 9.04 3.97
C LEU A 366 0.86 8.98 5.31
N GLY A 367 0.36 8.22 6.29
CA GLY A 367 1.05 7.97 7.55
C GLY A 367 2.44 7.35 7.34
N GLY A 368 2.56 6.36 6.46
CA GLY A 368 3.84 5.74 6.10
C GLY A 368 4.85 6.66 5.40
N LEU A 369 4.41 7.82 4.91
CA LEU A 369 5.28 8.88 4.38
C LEU A 369 5.62 9.94 5.43
N THR A 370 4.90 9.98 6.55
CA THR A 370 4.96 11.09 7.52
C THR A 370 5.93 10.76 8.66
N PRO A 371 6.81 11.71 9.07
CA PRO A 371 7.62 11.53 10.27
C PRO A 371 6.76 11.33 11.52
N PRO A 372 7.25 10.67 12.60
CA PRO A 372 8.66 10.44 12.93
C PRO A 372 9.27 9.16 12.35
N VAL A 373 8.49 8.10 12.11
CA VAL A 373 9.03 6.84 11.58
C VAL A 373 8.82 6.76 10.07
N GLY A 374 7.58 6.74 9.61
CA GLY A 374 7.21 6.69 8.19
C GLY A 374 7.93 5.59 7.41
N ILE A 375 7.41 4.38 7.34
CA ILE A 375 8.12 3.22 6.79
C ILE A 375 8.64 3.46 5.37
N TYR A 376 7.82 4.07 4.51
CA TYR A 376 8.22 4.37 3.12
C TYR A 376 9.31 5.43 3.06
N LEU A 377 9.22 6.44 3.93
CA LEU A 377 10.25 7.46 4.10
C LEU A 377 11.57 6.83 4.54
N PHE A 378 11.53 5.99 5.57
CA PHE A 378 12.71 5.33 6.12
C PHE A 378 13.39 4.39 5.11
N LEU A 379 12.62 3.56 4.40
CA LEU A 379 13.14 2.69 3.34
C LEU A 379 13.84 3.48 2.23
N SER A 380 13.24 4.59 1.80
CA SER A 380 13.82 5.43 0.74
C SER A 380 15.05 6.18 1.20
N MET A 381 15.09 6.62 2.47
CA MET A 381 16.28 7.24 3.07
C MET A 381 17.45 6.26 3.16
N ASN A 382 17.18 4.99 3.50
CA ASN A 382 18.19 3.94 3.52
C ASN A 382 18.81 3.69 2.13
N LEU A 383 17.97 3.68 1.08
CA LEU A 383 18.45 3.51 -0.30
C LEU A 383 19.32 4.67 -0.78
N THR A 384 19.04 5.90 -0.34
CA THR A 384 19.74 7.10 -0.79
C THR A 384 20.88 7.53 0.12
N GLY A 385 20.95 7.00 1.35
CA GLY A 385 21.85 7.48 2.40
C GLY A 385 21.56 8.94 2.80
N SER A 386 20.32 9.40 2.70
CA SER A 386 19.90 10.76 3.05
C SER A 386 19.59 10.89 4.54
N LYS A 387 19.74 12.12 5.07
CA LYS A 387 19.33 12.44 6.43
C LYS A 387 17.86 12.91 6.45
N MET A 388 17.17 12.67 7.56
CA MET A 388 15.78 13.09 7.76
C MET A 388 15.55 14.57 7.44
N ARG A 389 16.39 15.45 7.98
CA ARG A 389 16.32 16.90 7.77
C ARG A 389 16.38 17.29 6.29
N ASP A 390 17.27 16.66 5.52
CA ASP A 390 17.50 17.00 4.12
C ASP A 390 16.39 16.46 3.21
N THR A 391 15.66 15.46 3.67
CA THR A 391 14.57 14.82 2.93
C THR A 391 13.22 15.46 3.25
N VAL A 392 12.89 15.60 4.53
CA VAL A 392 11.55 15.96 4.98
C VAL A 392 11.22 17.40 4.67
N LEU A 393 12.00 18.34 5.20
CA LEU A 393 11.67 19.76 5.12
C LEU A 393 11.53 20.29 3.67
N PRO A 394 12.50 20.01 2.75
CA PRO A 394 12.39 20.63 1.42
C PRO A 394 11.56 19.84 0.42
N HIS A 395 11.29 18.55 0.63
CA HIS A 395 10.75 17.70 -0.44
C HIS A 395 9.58 16.83 -0.01
N MET A 396 9.66 16.16 1.14
CA MET A 396 8.61 15.24 1.59
C MET A 396 7.32 15.98 1.93
N LEU A 397 7.39 17.20 2.46
CA LEU A 397 6.20 18.02 2.71
C LEU A 397 5.40 18.29 1.43
N ILE A 398 6.07 18.42 0.28
CA ILE A 398 5.40 18.58 -1.01
C ILE A 398 4.70 17.28 -1.41
N VAL A 399 5.36 16.13 -1.23
CA VAL A 399 4.77 14.81 -1.51
C VAL A 399 3.57 14.56 -0.61
N ILE A 400 3.67 14.84 0.68
CA ILE A 400 2.57 14.77 1.65
C ILE A 400 1.43 15.71 1.24
N GLY A 401 1.74 16.93 0.82
CA GLY A 401 0.75 17.92 0.34
C GLY A 401 -0.01 17.43 -0.89
N ILE A 402 0.67 16.78 -1.85
CA ILE A 402 0.03 16.15 -3.01
C ILE A 402 -0.92 15.04 -2.57
N MET A 403 -0.48 14.17 -1.64
CA MET A 403 -1.30 13.08 -1.12
C MET A 403 -2.54 13.60 -0.39
N LEU A 404 -2.36 14.58 0.50
CA LEU A 404 -3.46 15.23 1.22
C LEU A 404 -4.47 15.87 0.26
N LEU A 405 -3.99 16.56 -0.77
CA LEU A 405 -4.87 17.15 -1.78
C LEU A 405 -5.75 16.08 -2.44
N VAL A 406 -5.15 14.96 -2.84
CA VAL A 406 -5.92 13.87 -3.49
C VAL A 406 -6.90 13.22 -2.50
N ILE A 407 -6.52 13.03 -1.24
CA ILE A 407 -7.43 12.54 -0.19
C ILE A 407 -8.63 13.48 -0.05
N VAL A 408 -8.40 14.79 0.07
CA VAL A 408 -9.47 15.80 0.16
C VAL A 408 -10.37 15.74 -1.09
N LEU A 409 -9.80 15.63 -2.27
CA LEU A 409 -10.58 15.47 -3.50
C LEU A 409 -11.42 14.17 -3.49
N CYS A 410 -10.88 13.06 -2.98
CA CYS A 410 -11.63 11.81 -2.86
C CYS A 410 -12.76 11.86 -1.83
N ILE A 411 -12.69 12.76 -0.84
CA ILE A 411 -13.75 12.98 0.15
C ILE A 411 -14.85 13.89 -0.42
N LEU A 412 -14.45 14.99 -1.04
CA LEU A 412 -15.39 16.03 -1.51
C LEU A 412 -16.05 15.65 -2.85
N LEU A 413 -15.37 14.83 -3.65
CA LEU A 413 -15.83 14.44 -4.97
C LEU A 413 -15.99 12.91 -5.04
N PRO A 414 -16.94 12.37 -5.81
CA PRO A 414 -17.15 10.92 -5.94
C PRO A 414 -16.08 10.23 -6.81
N ILE A 415 -14.81 10.66 -6.73
CA ILE A 415 -13.72 10.12 -7.54
C ILE A 415 -13.53 8.61 -7.36
N PRO A 416 -13.51 8.07 -6.11
CA PRO A 416 -13.36 6.62 -5.94
C PRO A 416 -14.58 5.81 -6.40
N GLN A 417 -15.74 6.45 -6.57
CA GLN A 417 -16.98 5.79 -6.99
C GLN A 417 -17.15 5.81 -8.50
N PHE A 418 -16.64 6.84 -9.17
CA PHE A 418 -16.88 7.11 -10.59
C PHE A 418 -16.59 5.91 -11.50
N LEU A 419 -15.38 5.37 -11.40
CA LEU A 419 -14.98 4.27 -12.27
C LEU A 419 -15.64 2.92 -11.88
N PRO A 420 -15.77 2.56 -10.59
CA PRO A 420 -16.53 1.37 -10.18
C PRO A 420 -17.99 1.38 -10.60
N ASP A 421 -18.66 2.53 -10.49
CA ASP A 421 -20.06 2.66 -10.89
C ASP A 421 -20.23 2.56 -12.41
N LEU A 422 -19.24 3.02 -13.17
CA LEU A 422 -19.22 2.85 -14.64
C LEU A 422 -19.04 1.38 -15.04
N VAL A 423 -18.22 0.62 -14.32
CA VAL A 423 -17.85 -0.77 -14.65
C VAL A 423 -18.86 -1.78 -14.13
N PHE A 424 -19.33 -1.60 -12.90
CA PHE A 424 -20.15 -2.58 -12.18
C PHE A 424 -21.59 -2.11 -11.91
N GLY A 425 -21.96 -0.91 -12.36
CA GLY A 425 -23.20 -0.24 -11.97
C GLY A 425 -23.11 0.42 -10.59
N ALA A 426 -24.05 1.32 -10.29
CA ALA A 426 -24.09 1.98 -8.99
C ALA A 426 -24.21 0.97 -7.85
N ALA A 427 -23.46 1.17 -6.77
CA ALA A 427 -23.62 0.38 -5.56
C ALA A 427 -24.91 0.81 -4.87
N THR A 428 -25.88 -0.07 -4.79
CA THR A 428 -27.10 0.12 -4.00
C THR A 428 -26.81 0.05 -2.52
#